data_3185c74dfe9ab4310cd69fe9fc2e2eff
#
_entry.id   3185c74dfe9ab4310cd69fe9fc2e2eff
#
_cell.length_a   1.000
_cell.length_b   1.000
_cell.length_c   1.000
_cell.angle_alpha   90.00
_cell.angle_beta   90.00
_cell.angle_gamma   90.00
#
_symmetry.space_group_name_H-M   'P 1'
#
loop_
_entity.id
_entity.type
_entity.pdbx_description
1 polymer ?
#
loop_
_entity_poly.entity_id
_entity_poly.type
_entity_poly.pdbx_seq_one_letter_code
_entity_poly.pdbx_strand_id
1 'polypeptide(L)'
;MLLSQTFKAPNVSASWIIMGSTQLAHKHWITGGVFFAMQCLFILYLPDLATALKGLISLGDVAQTRQGFKVIQGDNSIFMLVEGVIALLFLFLVIIAYVMNVRHAQACEPCRLTVRQQLKTIYDEKFAFIVLSPAFIASIAFIIMPIAITVLVSFTNYSAPHHIPPKNLVDWVGFKNFLTLFELKIWSSTFIGVATWTVIWAIAATICTCGFGFILALALENRNIKAKKLWRFVFILPYAIPAFVTLLMFRLLLNGIGPVNATLNAWGFESVAFLSDPYLAKLTVIAVSVWVGAPYFMLLISGALTNIPRDLYEASEVDGASKFQQFREITLPMVLHQVAPSLVMTFAHNFNNFGAIFLLTEGGPINPEYRFAGHTDILITWIYKLTLDFQQYQIASVISIVIFLFLSVIAIWQFRRMKSFKDDVGM
;
A
#
# COMPACT_ATOMS: atom_id res chain seq x y z
N MET A 1 35.75 -49.96 34.40
CA MET A 1 35.98 -50.25 33.00
C MET A 1 34.80 -49.64 32.21
N LEU A 2 34.91 -48.30 32.02
CA LEU A 2 33.89 -47.50 31.33
C LEU A 2 34.19 -47.53 29.83
N LEU A 3 33.35 -48.20 29.06
CA LEU A 3 33.40 -48.18 27.62
C LEU A 3 33.07 -46.76 27.12
N SER A 4 34.12 -46.01 26.75
CA SER A 4 33.99 -44.82 25.94
C SER A 4 33.47 -45.20 24.56
N GLN A 5 32.15 -45.17 24.38
CA GLN A 5 31.58 -45.14 23.04
C GLN A 5 31.96 -43.78 22.45
N THR A 6 33.00 -43.77 21.65
CA THR A 6 33.29 -42.67 20.71
C THR A 6 32.13 -42.55 19.75
N PHE A 7 31.19 -41.63 20.07
CA PHE A 7 30.20 -41.19 19.12
C PHE A 7 30.96 -40.55 17.94
N LYS A 8 31.06 -41.24 16.82
CA LYS A 8 31.51 -40.66 15.55
C LYS A 8 30.64 -39.47 15.29
N ALA A 9 31.25 -38.28 15.21
CA ALA A 9 30.55 -37.08 14.76
C ALA A 9 29.81 -37.41 13.46
N PRO A 10 28.52 -37.15 13.34
CA PRO A 10 27.77 -37.49 12.13
C PRO A 10 28.37 -36.73 10.95
N ASN A 11 28.37 -37.37 9.80
CA ASN A 11 28.79 -36.77 8.55
C ASN A 11 27.83 -35.63 8.22
N VAL A 12 28.11 -34.41 8.71
CA VAL A 12 27.40 -33.16 8.35
C VAL A 12 27.40 -33.03 6.82
N SER A 13 28.42 -33.59 6.15
CA SER A 13 28.50 -33.66 4.69
C SER A 13 27.28 -34.30 4.01
N ALA A 14 26.60 -35.24 4.65
CA ALA A 14 25.40 -35.87 4.08
C ALA A 14 24.22 -34.85 3.94
N SER A 15 24.04 -33.96 4.91
CA SER A 15 22.99 -32.92 4.85
C SER A 15 23.25 -31.83 3.83
N TRP A 16 24.44 -31.72 3.28
CA TRP A 16 24.73 -30.81 2.14
C TRP A 16 24.14 -31.33 0.84
N ILE A 17 24.02 -32.66 0.71
CA ILE A 17 23.49 -33.32 -0.51
C ILE A 17 22.02 -33.68 -0.31
N ILE A 18 21.70 -34.31 0.83
CA ILE A 18 20.35 -34.78 1.15
C ILE A 18 19.85 -34.03 2.38
N MET A 19 18.91 -33.10 2.17
CA MET A 19 18.32 -32.31 3.27
C MET A 19 17.64 -33.26 4.28
N GLY A 20 17.83 -32.98 5.55
CA GLY A 20 17.25 -33.78 6.63
C GLY A 20 18.01 -35.06 7.00
N SER A 21 19.00 -35.50 6.24
CA SER A 21 19.71 -36.76 6.46
C SER A 21 20.39 -36.84 7.83
N THR A 22 21.12 -35.81 8.24
CA THR A 22 21.78 -35.77 9.57
C THR A 22 20.74 -35.73 10.69
N GLN A 23 19.68 -34.95 10.54
CA GLN A 23 18.60 -34.89 11.51
C GLN A 23 17.90 -36.23 11.69
N LEU A 24 17.59 -36.93 10.60
CA LEU A 24 17.01 -38.29 10.63
C LEU A 24 17.95 -39.29 11.29
N ALA A 25 19.26 -39.25 10.98
CA ALA A 25 20.27 -40.08 11.61
C ALA A 25 20.35 -39.88 13.13
N HIS A 26 20.12 -38.64 13.59
CA HIS A 26 20.04 -38.28 14.99
C HIS A 26 18.65 -38.42 15.61
N LYS A 27 17.72 -39.10 14.94
CA LYS A 27 16.34 -39.38 15.38
C LYS A 27 15.46 -38.11 15.56
N HIS A 28 15.82 -36.98 14.95
CA HIS A 28 14.92 -35.85 14.81
C HIS A 28 13.96 -36.08 13.65
N TRP A 29 12.99 -36.96 13.86
CA TRP A 29 12.11 -37.45 12.81
C TRP A 29 11.28 -36.39 12.12
N ILE A 30 10.75 -35.41 12.89
CA ILE A 30 9.86 -34.39 12.35
C ILE A 30 10.67 -33.38 11.55
N THR A 31 11.72 -32.77 12.14
CA THR A 31 12.53 -31.75 11.48
C THR A 31 13.24 -32.33 10.25
N GLY A 32 13.82 -33.52 10.39
CA GLY A 32 14.46 -34.21 9.27
C GLY A 32 13.49 -34.63 8.17
N GLY A 33 12.30 -35.09 8.55
CA GLY A 33 11.22 -35.43 7.61
C GLY A 33 10.70 -34.22 6.82
N VAL A 34 10.56 -33.08 7.47
CA VAL A 34 10.13 -31.81 6.80
C VAL A 34 11.19 -31.37 5.78
N PHE A 35 12.48 -31.33 6.16
CA PHE A 35 13.54 -30.94 5.22
C PHE A 35 13.66 -31.95 4.05
N PHE A 36 13.54 -33.24 4.32
CA PHE A 36 13.57 -34.26 3.29
C PHE A 36 12.38 -34.14 2.32
N ALA A 37 11.16 -33.94 2.86
CA ALA A 37 9.97 -33.72 2.05
C ALA A 37 10.08 -32.46 1.17
N MET A 38 10.66 -31.37 1.69
CA MET A 38 10.91 -30.14 0.89
C MET A 38 11.89 -30.42 -0.25
N GLN A 39 12.93 -31.20 -0.04
CA GLN A 39 13.85 -31.61 -1.11
C GLN A 39 13.16 -32.48 -2.15
N CYS A 40 12.34 -33.44 -1.73
CA CYS A 40 11.57 -34.30 -2.66
C CYS A 40 10.62 -33.42 -3.52
N LEU A 41 9.92 -32.48 -2.92
CA LEU A 41 9.08 -31.50 -3.65
C LEU A 41 9.91 -30.68 -4.62
N PHE A 42 11.05 -30.16 -4.20
CA PHE A 42 11.94 -29.40 -5.08
C PHE A 42 12.41 -30.24 -6.30
N ILE A 43 12.81 -31.49 -6.11
CA ILE A 43 13.23 -32.37 -7.19
C ILE A 43 12.07 -32.69 -8.14
N LEU A 44 10.87 -32.93 -7.58
CA LEU A 44 9.67 -33.22 -8.35
C LEU A 44 9.30 -32.02 -9.28
N TYR A 45 9.35 -30.78 -8.76
CA TYR A 45 9.02 -29.59 -9.50
C TYR A 45 10.19 -28.98 -10.30
N LEU A 46 11.38 -29.60 -10.27
CA LEU A 46 12.58 -29.08 -10.95
C LEU A 46 12.40 -28.86 -12.46
N PRO A 47 11.73 -29.76 -13.23
CA PRO A 47 11.48 -29.54 -14.65
C PRO A 47 10.57 -28.34 -14.91
N ASP A 48 9.48 -28.21 -14.13
CA ASP A 48 8.54 -27.09 -14.25
C ASP A 48 9.20 -25.77 -13.86
N LEU A 49 10.02 -25.79 -12.81
CA LEU A 49 10.83 -24.66 -12.37
C LEU A 49 11.79 -24.18 -13.49
N ALA A 50 12.48 -25.10 -14.12
CA ALA A 50 13.39 -24.80 -15.21
C ALA A 50 12.65 -24.18 -16.42
N THR A 51 11.45 -24.69 -16.72
CA THR A 51 10.60 -24.18 -17.80
C THR A 51 10.08 -22.79 -17.48
N ALA A 52 9.60 -22.57 -16.23
CA ALA A 52 9.12 -21.26 -15.78
C ALA A 52 10.23 -20.21 -15.76
N LEU A 53 11.45 -20.56 -15.33
CA LEU A 53 12.61 -19.66 -15.37
C LEU A 53 13.06 -19.32 -16.80
N LYS A 54 13.01 -20.27 -17.72
CA LYS A 54 13.25 -20.00 -19.17
C LYS A 54 12.18 -19.06 -19.70
N GLY A 55 10.91 -19.32 -19.41
CA GLY A 55 9.78 -18.47 -19.80
C GLY A 55 9.90 -17.04 -19.26
N LEU A 56 10.42 -16.86 -18.04
CA LEU A 56 10.68 -15.55 -17.47
C LEU A 56 11.76 -14.78 -18.26
N ILE A 57 12.76 -15.46 -18.79
CA ILE A 57 13.84 -14.83 -19.56
C ILE A 57 13.37 -14.49 -20.98
N SER A 58 12.71 -15.43 -21.68
CA SER A 58 12.28 -15.24 -23.07
C SER A 58 10.97 -14.47 -23.24
N LEU A 59 10.08 -14.53 -22.24
CA LEU A 59 8.70 -14.02 -22.28
C LEU A 59 7.86 -14.62 -23.43
N GLY A 60 8.30 -15.76 -23.98
CA GLY A 60 7.67 -16.47 -25.09
C GLY A 60 8.35 -16.25 -26.42
N ASP A 61 8.29 -17.26 -27.26
CA ASP A 61 8.96 -17.27 -28.57
C ASP A 61 7.94 -17.34 -29.72
N VAL A 62 6.71 -17.78 -29.44
CA VAL A 62 5.68 -18.04 -30.45
C VAL A 62 4.46 -17.16 -30.22
N ALA A 63 4.24 -16.17 -31.10
CA ALA A 63 3.01 -15.36 -31.09
C ALA A 63 1.84 -16.17 -31.65
N GLN A 64 0.61 -15.80 -31.20
CA GLN A 64 -0.62 -16.39 -31.73
C GLN A 64 -0.74 -16.15 -33.26
N THR A 65 -0.97 -17.22 -34.01
CA THR A 65 -1.14 -17.13 -35.46
C THR A 65 -2.53 -17.69 -35.87
N ARG A 66 -3.04 -17.19 -37.01
CA ARG A 66 -4.29 -17.65 -37.57
C ARG A 66 -4.02 -18.32 -38.89
N GLN A 67 -4.36 -19.62 -39.00
CA GLN A 67 -4.34 -20.38 -40.26
C GLN A 67 -5.77 -20.67 -40.71
N GLY A 68 -6.28 -19.86 -41.60
CA GLY A 68 -7.69 -19.92 -42.03
C GLY A 68 -8.64 -19.60 -40.87
N PHE A 69 -9.54 -20.55 -40.55
CA PHE A 69 -10.48 -20.43 -39.40
C PHE A 69 -9.92 -20.96 -38.10
N LYS A 70 -8.73 -21.59 -38.09
CA LYS A 70 -8.14 -22.16 -36.89
C LYS A 70 -7.17 -21.14 -36.28
N VAL A 71 -7.38 -20.85 -35.01
CA VAL A 71 -6.43 -20.05 -34.19
C VAL A 71 -5.46 -21.02 -33.55
N ILE A 72 -4.16 -20.84 -33.85
CA ILE A 72 -3.07 -21.54 -33.15
C ILE A 72 -2.67 -20.65 -32.00
N GLN A 73 -2.86 -21.15 -30.78
CA GLN A 73 -2.49 -20.41 -29.57
C GLN A 73 -0.97 -20.21 -29.52
N GLY A 74 -0.54 -18.99 -29.23
CA GLY A 74 0.85 -18.65 -28.94
C GLY A 74 1.13 -18.62 -27.44
N ASP A 75 2.34 -18.27 -27.11
CA ASP A 75 2.79 -18.08 -25.73
C ASP A 75 2.12 -16.85 -25.12
N ASN A 76 1.83 -16.94 -23.83
CA ASN A 76 1.34 -15.80 -23.07
C ASN A 76 2.45 -15.25 -22.19
N SER A 77 3.11 -14.18 -22.66
CA SER A 77 4.26 -13.55 -21.99
C SER A 77 3.98 -13.18 -20.53
N ILE A 78 2.74 -12.77 -20.21
CA ILE A 78 2.38 -12.36 -18.84
C ILE A 78 2.22 -13.59 -17.94
N PHE A 79 1.64 -14.69 -18.43
CA PHE A 79 1.59 -15.93 -17.65
C PHE A 79 2.98 -16.47 -17.39
N MET A 80 3.88 -16.47 -18.39
CA MET A 80 5.27 -16.85 -18.22
C MET A 80 6.01 -15.97 -17.21
N LEU A 81 5.75 -14.65 -17.23
CA LEU A 81 6.32 -13.74 -16.24
C LEU A 81 5.82 -14.07 -14.82
N VAL A 82 4.51 -14.31 -14.65
CA VAL A 82 3.91 -14.68 -13.36
C VAL A 82 4.45 -16.04 -12.86
N GLU A 83 4.47 -17.04 -13.71
CA GLU A 83 5.03 -18.36 -13.39
C GLU A 83 6.51 -18.29 -13.00
N GLY A 84 7.28 -17.47 -13.73
CA GLY A 84 8.67 -17.21 -13.42
C GLY A 84 8.88 -16.51 -12.07
N VAL A 85 8.02 -15.57 -11.70
CA VAL A 85 8.06 -14.93 -10.36
C VAL A 85 7.73 -15.94 -9.27
N ILE A 86 6.71 -16.79 -9.48
CA ILE A 86 6.37 -17.87 -8.55
C ILE A 86 7.55 -18.82 -8.39
N ALA A 87 8.19 -19.19 -9.50
CA ALA A 87 9.38 -20.05 -9.52
C ALA A 87 10.56 -19.45 -8.74
N LEU A 88 10.82 -18.13 -8.90
CA LEU A 88 11.85 -17.42 -8.13
C LEU A 88 11.53 -17.38 -6.63
N LEU A 89 10.29 -17.11 -6.24
CA LEU A 89 9.86 -17.09 -4.84
C LEU A 89 9.97 -18.51 -4.22
N PHE A 90 9.57 -19.53 -4.96
CA PHE A 90 9.73 -20.92 -4.53
C PHE A 90 11.21 -21.28 -4.36
N LEU A 91 12.05 -20.96 -5.31
CA LEU A 91 13.51 -21.19 -5.23
C LEU A 91 14.12 -20.44 -4.02
N PHE A 92 13.71 -19.23 -3.76
CA PHE A 92 14.14 -18.45 -2.60
C PHE A 92 13.76 -19.13 -1.27
N LEU A 93 12.53 -19.67 -1.16
CA LEU A 93 12.10 -20.44 0.01
C LEU A 93 12.89 -21.73 0.18
N VAL A 94 13.18 -22.43 -0.92
CA VAL A 94 14.02 -23.65 -0.90
C VAL A 94 15.44 -23.33 -0.44
N ILE A 95 16.03 -22.22 -0.91
CA ILE A 95 17.36 -21.78 -0.48
C ILE A 95 17.37 -21.47 1.02
N ILE A 96 16.35 -20.76 1.54
CA ILE A 96 16.23 -20.51 2.98
C ILE A 96 16.15 -21.84 3.75
N ALA A 97 15.28 -22.74 3.32
CA ALA A 97 15.15 -24.06 3.96
C ALA A 97 16.46 -24.86 3.92
N TYR A 98 17.19 -24.79 2.82
CA TYR A 98 18.52 -25.42 2.69
C TYR A 98 19.52 -24.84 3.70
N VAL A 99 19.60 -23.51 3.80
CA VAL A 99 20.47 -22.85 4.79
C VAL A 99 20.08 -23.24 6.22
N MET A 100 18.78 -23.25 6.52
CA MET A 100 18.26 -23.67 7.83
C MET A 100 18.59 -25.15 8.10
N ASN A 101 18.44 -26.04 7.11
CA ASN A 101 18.82 -27.45 7.21
C ASN A 101 20.29 -27.61 7.58
N VAL A 102 21.20 -26.93 6.87
CA VAL A 102 22.65 -27.01 7.13
C VAL A 102 22.99 -26.50 8.52
N ARG A 103 22.45 -25.32 8.92
CA ARG A 103 22.66 -24.77 10.28
C ARG A 103 22.15 -25.70 11.37
N HIS A 104 20.98 -26.27 11.19
CA HIS A 104 20.40 -27.22 12.14
C HIS A 104 21.21 -28.52 12.19
N ALA A 105 21.72 -29.04 11.06
CA ALA A 105 22.55 -30.22 11.01
C ALA A 105 23.87 -30.03 11.77
N GLN A 106 24.48 -28.84 11.71
CA GLN A 106 25.72 -28.52 12.43
C GLN A 106 25.55 -28.49 13.96
N ALA A 107 24.34 -28.09 14.43
CA ALA A 107 24.02 -28.00 15.85
C ALA A 107 23.23 -29.21 16.38
N CYS A 108 23.04 -30.27 15.55
CA CYS A 108 22.15 -31.35 15.86
C CYS A 108 22.81 -32.41 16.78
N GLU A 109 22.29 -32.52 18.00
CA GLU A 109 22.66 -33.58 18.94
C GLU A 109 21.68 -34.79 18.83
N PRO A 110 22.09 -36.01 19.25
CA PRO A 110 21.22 -37.20 19.21
C PRO A 110 19.95 -36.99 20.07
N CYS A 111 18.79 -37.07 19.44
CA CYS A 111 17.51 -36.91 20.11
C CYS A 111 17.00 -38.23 20.69
N ARG A 112 16.60 -38.21 21.98
CA ARG A 112 16.00 -39.36 22.67
C ARG A 112 14.49 -39.25 22.83
N LEU A 113 13.89 -38.14 22.33
CA LEU A 113 12.46 -37.90 22.44
C LEU A 113 11.66 -38.73 21.45
N THR A 114 10.48 -39.16 21.88
CA THR A 114 9.49 -39.76 20.97
C THR A 114 8.95 -38.72 19.97
N VAL A 115 8.40 -39.17 18.85
CA VAL A 115 7.81 -38.30 17.81
C VAL A 115 6.79 -37.29 18.41
N ARG A 116 5.92 -37.76 19.32
CA ARG A 116 4.93 -36.91 20.00
C ARG A 116 5.57 -35.87 20.88
N GLN A 117 6.66 -36.20 21.58
CA GLN A 117 7.40 -35.24 22.39
C GLN A 117 8.14 -34.20 21.50
N GLN A 118 8.75 -34.64 20.38
CA GLN A 118 9.37 -33.74 19.41
C GLN A 118 8.35 -32.74 18.86
N LEU A 119 7.13 -33.18 18.53
CA LEU A 119 6.06 -32.35 18.03
C LEU A 119 5.67 -31.27 19.07
N LYS A 120 5.55 -31.68 20.33
CA LYS A 120 5.26 -30.78 21.43
C LYS A 120 6.38 -29.74 21.64
N THR A 121 7.64 -30.19 21.67
CA THR A 121 8.80 -29.30 21.82
C THR A 121 8.87 -28.28 20.66
N ILE A 122 8.71 -28.74 19.41
CA ILE A 122 8.70 -27.85 18.24
C ILE A 122 7.54 -26.83 18.34
N TYR A 123 6.34 -27.29 18.75
CA TYR A 123 5.21 -26.41 18.94
C TYR A 123 5.48 -25.34 20.01
N ASP A 124 6.02 -25.76 21.17
CA ASP A 124 6.31 -24.83 22.29
C ASP A 124 7.43 -23.84 21.93
N GLU A 125 8.54 -24.31 21.32
CA GLU A 125 9.68 -23.46 20.95
C GLU A 125 9.43 -22.59 19.73
N LYS A 126 8.64 -23.06 18.76
CA LYS A 126 8.39 -22.39 17.47
C LYS A 126 6.96 -21.89 17.34
N PHE A 127 6.24 -21.80 18.46
CA PHE A 127 4.84 -21.38 18.48
C PHE A 127 4.57 -20.08 17.68
N ALA A 128 5.38 -19.05 17.93
CA ALA A 128 5.24 -17.77 17.23
C ALA A 128 5.39 -17.91 15.71
N PHE A 129 6.37 -18.70 15.26
CA PHE A 129 6.57 -18.95 13.82
C PHE A 129 5.43 -19.75 13.19
N ILE A 130 4.92 -20.76 13.92
CA ILE A 130 3.80 -21.61 13.44
C ILE A 130 2.53 -20.75 13.30
N VAL A 131 2.22 -19.93 14.32
CA VAL A 131 1.02 -19.08 14.31
C VAL A 131 1.12 -17.97 13.26
N LEU A 132 2.31 -17.40 13.05
CA LEU A 132 2.51 -16.33 12.06
C LEU A 132 2.70 -16.84 10.62
N SER A 133 2.99 -18.15 10.43
CA SER A 133 3.26 -18.71 9.10
C SER A 133 2.14 -18.51 8.07
N PRO A 134 0.84 -18.66 8.40
CA PRO A 134 -0.23 -18.40 7.42
C PRO A 134 -0.25 -16.94 6.97
N ALA A 135 -0.06 -15.99 7.90
CA ALA A 135 0.00 -14.57 7.58
C ALA A 135 1.23 -14.23 6.73
N PHE A 136 2.37 -14.86 7.01
CA PHE A 136 3.59 -14.68 6.22
C PHE A 136 3.44 -15.24 4.79
N ILE A 137 2.87 -16.44 4.63
CA ILE A 137 2.57 -17.04 3.32
C ILE A 137 1.59 -16.14 2.54
N ALA A 138 0.53 -15.70 3.20
CA ALA A 138 -0.42 -14.77 2.58
C ALA A 138 0.25 -13.46 2.14
N SER A 139 1.17 -12.92 2.95
CA SER A 139 1.93 -11.71 2.59
C SER A 139 2.82 -11.92 1.36
N ILE A 140 3.46 -13.08 1.24
CA ILE A 140 4.24 -13.42 0.03
C ILE A 140 3.33 -13.48 -1.20
N ALA A 141 2.19 -14.16 -1.10
CA ALA A 141 1.29 -14.38 -2.23
C ALA A 141 0.52 -13.11 -2.65
N PHE A 142 0.06 -12.30 -1.69
CA PHE A 142 -0.85 -11.16 -1.97
C PHE A 142 -0.19 -9.78 -1.90
N ILE A 143 1.03 -9.68 -1.38
CA ILE A 143 1.77 -8.41 -1.31
C ILE A 143 3.05 -8.49 -2.12
N ILE A 144 3.95 -9.41 -1.81
CA ILE A 144 5.28 -9.46 -2.43
C ILE A 144 5.19 -9.84 -3.91
N MET A 145 4.40 -10.86 -4.26
CA MET A 145 4.26 -11.32 -5.63
C MET A 145 3.70 -10.24 -6.58
N PRO A 146 2.58 -9.55 -6.29
CA PRO A 146 2.09 -8.46 -7.14
C PRO A 146 3.08 -7.28 -7.27
N ILE A 147 3.80 -6.95 -6.19
CA ILE A 147 4.85 -5.92 -6.26
C ILE A 147 5.97 -6.36 -7.21
N ALA A 148 6.45 -7.61 -7.09
CA ALA A 148 7.48 -8.14 -7.98
C ALA A 148 7.03 -8.13 -9.43
N ILE A 149 5.80 -8.54 -9.73
CA ILE A 149 5.21 -8.49 -11.07
C ILE A 149 5.17 -7.04 -11.58
N THR A 150 4.69 -6.09 -10.77
CA THR A 150 4.64 -4.67 -11.13
C THR A 150 6.05 -4.13 -11.45
N VAL A 151 7.05 -4.49 -10.64
CA VAL A 151 8.45 -4.11 -10.89
C VAL A 151 8.92 -4.69 -12.22
N LEU A 152 8.70 -5.96 -12.50
CA LEU A 152 9.13 -6.60 -13.74
C LEU A 152 8.41 -6.04 -14.97
N VAL A 153 7.10 -5.79 -14.89
CA VAL A 153 6.32 -5.18 -15.98
C VAL A 153 6.85 -3.80 -16.36
N SER A 154 7.40 -3.03 -15.43
CA SER A 154 7.99 -1.72 -15.72
C SER A 154 9.20 -1.79 -16.68
N PHE A 155 9.85 -2.94 -16.77
CA PHE A 155 10.99 -3.20 -17.66
C PHE A 155 10.57 -3.87 -18.98
N THR A 156 9.27 -4.05 -19.23
CA THR A 156 8.74 -4.65 -20.47
C THR A 156 8.02 -3.60 -21.32
N ASN A 157 7.68 -3.97 -22.57
CA ASN A 157 6.87 -3.15 -23.48
C ASN A 157 5.37 -3.46 -23.39
N TYR A 158 4.88 -4.10 -22.30
CA TYR A 158 3.50 -4.54 -22.14
C TYR A 158 2.49 -3.39 -22.22
N SER A 159 1.87 -3.21 -23.40
CA SER A 159 0.94 -2.12 -23.67
C SER A 159 0.07 -2.36 -24.89
N ALA A 160 -1.15 -1.84 -24.87
CA ALA A 160 -1.99 -1.74 -26.05
C ALA A 160 -1.49 -0.65 -27.02
N PRO A 161 -1.72 -0.82 -28.34
CA PRO A 161 -2.38 -1.96 -28.99
C PRO A 161 -1.37 -3.05 -29.43
N HIS A 162 -0.06 -2.81 -29.30
CA HIS A 162 0.95 -3.59 -30.03
C HIS A 162 1.50 -4.78 -29.25
N HIS A 163 1.51 -4.75 -27.91
CA HIS A 163 2.13 -5.77 -27.06
C HIS A 163 1.13 -6.33 -26.04
N ILE A 164 0.04 -6.93 -26.54
CA ILE A 164 -0.98 -7.61 -25.73
C ILE A 164 -0.96 -9.12 -26.05
N PRO A 165 -0.43 -9.96 -25.12
CA PRO A 165 -0.42 -11.40 -25.28
C PRO A 165 -1.84 -12.00 -25.24
N PRO A 166 -2.08 -13.14 -25.88
CA PRO A 166 -1.13 -13.95 -26.67
C PRO A 166 -1.00 -13.50 -28.13
N LYS A 167 -1.76 -12.47 -28.56
CA LYS A 167 -1.75 -12.02 -29.95
C LYS A 167 -0.40 -11.48 -30.38
N ASN A 168 0.22 -10.68 -29.53
CA ASN A 168 1.58 -10.17 -29.74
C ASN A 168 2.36 -10.41 -28.44
N LEU A 169 3.62 -10.78 -28.58
CA LEU A 169 4.49 -11.03 -27.43
C LEU A 169 4.94 -9.73 -26.77
N VAL A 170 5.39 -9.87 -25.56
CA VAL A 170 5.99 -8.81 -24.74
C VAL A 170 7.50 -9.07 -24.65
N ASP A 171 8.30 -8.01 -24.76
CA ASP A 171 9.76 -8.07 -24.71
C ASP A 171 10.31 -7.27 -23.53
N TRP A 172 11.50 -7.64 -23.09
CA TRP A 172 12.27 -6.85 -22.15
C TRP A 172 12.86 -5.62 -22.84
N VAL A 173 12.55 -4.42 -22.32
CA VAL A 173 13.04 -3.14 -22.86
C VAL A 173 13.97 -2.39 -21.90
N GLY A 174 14.28 -2.98 -20.76
CA GLY A 174 15.11 -2.36 -19.73
C GLY A 174 14.53 -1.05 -19.21
N PHE A 175 15.35 -0.02 -19.08
CA PHE A 175 14.95 1.28 -18.52
C PHE A 175 14.23 2.21 -19.52
N LYS A 176 13.90 1.76 -20.73
CA LYS A 176 13.30 2.58 -21.78
C LYS A 176 11.99 3.28 -21.31
N ASN A 177 11.15 2.59 -20.52
CA ASN A 177 9.90 3.17 -20.05
C ASN A 177 10.12 4.31 -19.04
N PHE A 178 11.17 4.21 -18.22
CA PHE A 178 11.58 5.28 -17.32
C PHE A 178 12.05 6.50 -18.10
N LEU A 179 12.87 6.30 -19.14
CA LEU A 179 13.30 7.38 -20.03
C LEU A 179 12.10 7.99 -20.76
N THR A 180 11.18 7.16 -21.28
CA THR A 180 9.96 7.63 -21.93
C THR A 180 9.13 8.55 -21.02
N LEU A 181 9.00 8.21 -19.74
CA LEU A 181 8.24 9.03 -18.78
C LEU A 181 8.87 10.41 -18.56
N PHE A 182 10.20 10.52 -18.56
CA PHE A 182 10.90 11.76 -18.23
C PHE A 182 11.35 12.57 -19.45
N GLU A 183 11.69 11.93 -20.57
CA GLU A 183 12.22 12.60 -21.77
C GLU A 183 11.11 13.04 -22.74
N LEU A 184 10.06 12.24 -22.93
CA LEU A 184 8.98 12.61 -23.83
C LEU A 184 8.11 13.70 -23.20
N LYS A 185 8.09 14.88 -23.81
CA LYS A 185 7.41 16.10 -23.30
C LYS A 185 5.98 15.84 -22.84
N ILE A 186 5.19 15.06 -23.58
CA ILE A 186 3.80 14.81 -23.23
C ILE A 186 3.65 13.95 -21.98
N TRP A 187 4.55 12.96 -21.75
CA TRP A 187 4.53 12.13 -20.57
C TRP A 187 5.08 12.87 -19.36
N SER A 188 6.20 13.61 -19.54
CA SER A 188 6.81 14.36 -18.44
C SER A 188 5.93 15.51 -17.97
N SER A 189 5.31 16.27 -18.88
CA SER A 189 4.39 17.35 -18.50
C SER A 189 3.15 16.81 -17.78
N THR A 190 2.57 15.70 -18.24
CA THR A 190 1.45 15.04 -17.55
C THR A 190 1.88 14.55 -16.17
N PHE A 191 2.99 13.83 -16.07
CA PHE A 191 3.49 13.32 -14.79
C PHE A 191 3.74 14.43 -13.78
N ILE A 192 4.45 15.49 -14.19
CA ILE A 192 4.73 16.63 -13.31
C ILE A 192 3.44 17.34 -12.90
N GLY A 193 2.51 17.54 -13.82
CA GLY A 193 1.24 18.21 -13.53
C GLY A 193 0.36 17.42 -12.58
N VAL A 194 0.19 16.12 -12.82
CA VAL A 194 -0.59 15.22 -11.95
C VAL A 194 0.09 15.03 -10.60
N ALA A 195 1.42 14.87 -10.57
CA ALA A 195 2.17 14.75 -9.31
C ALA A 195 2.08 16.02 -8.46
N THR A 196 2.25 17.19 -9.08
CA THR A 196 2.11 18.49 -8.40
C THR A 196 0.70 18.64 -7.81
N TRP A 197 -0.33 18.35 -8.61
CA TRP A 197 -1.70 18.36 -8.10
C TRP A 197 -1.92 17.35 -6.98
N THR A 198 -1.38 16.14 -7.08
CA THR A 198 -1.47 15.12 -6.02
C THR A 198 -0.92 15.64 -4.69
N VAL A 199 0.24 16.30 -4.72
CA VAL A 199 0.85 16.89 -3.50
C VAL A 199 -0.01 18.04 -2.96
N ILE A 200 -0.44 18.97 -3.83
CA ILE A 200 -1.31 20.09 -3.44
C ILE A 200 -2.61 19.57 -2.82
N TRP A 201 -3.25 18.61 -3.47
CA TRP A 201 -4.46 17.95 -2.99
C TRP A 201 -4.24 17.32 -1.62
N ALA A 202 -3.21 16.49 -1.47
CA ALA A 202 -2.95 15.78 -0.22
C ALA A 202 -2.70 16.75 0.94
N ILE A 203 -1.95 17.84 0.71
CA ILE A 203 -1.69 18.89 1.70
C ILE A 203 -2.97 19.67 2.00
N ALA A 204 -3.66 20.19 0.97
CA ALA A 204 -4.84 21.01 1.14
C ALA A 204 -5.98 20.24 1.83
N ALA A 205 -6.27 19.00 1.37
CA ALA A 205 -7.28 18.17 2.00
C ALA A 205 -6.95 17.87 3.47
N THR A 206 -5.69 17.57 3.79
CA THR A 206 -5.27 17.27 5.18
C THR A 206 -5.38 18.52 6.07
N ILE A 207 -4.83 19.65 5.64
CA ILE A 207 -4.84 20.88 6.43
C ILE A 207 -6.27 21.40 6.61
N CYS A 208 -7.07 21.45 5.53
CA CYS A 208 -8.45 21.95 5.60
C CYS A 208 -9.33 21.04 6.45
N THR A 209 -9.18 19.71 6.33
CA THR A 209 -9.93 18.74 7.14
C THR A 209 -9.57 18.85 8.62
N CYS A 210 -8.29 18.93 8.96
CA CYS A 210 -7.84 19.13 10.33
C CYS A 210 -8.28 20.48 10.87
N GLY A 211 -8.09 21.56 10.10
CA GLY A 211 -8.47 22.94 10.49
C GLY A 211 -9.96 23.06 10.76
N PHE A 212 -10.81 22.53 9.87
CA PHE A 212 -12.25 22.55 10.07
C PHE A 212 -12.67 21.67 11.25
N GLY A 213 -12.06 20.47 11.43
CA GLY A 213 -12.26 19.64 12.60
C GLY A 213 -11.84 20.34 13.90
N PHE A 214 -10.76 21.14 13.87
CA PHE A 214 -10.31 21.95 15.00
C PHE A 214 -11.34 23.02 15.36
N ILE A 215 -11.87 23.72 14.37
CA ILE A 215 -12.93 24.72 14.58
C ILE A 215 -14.16 24.09 15.22
N LEU A 216 -14.61 22.93 14.72
CA LEU A 216 -15.74 22.20 15.27
C LEU A 216 -15.49 21.74 16.73
N ALA A 217 -14.28 21.25 17.02
CA ALA A 217 -13.91 20.82 18.38
C ALA A 217 -13.93 22.00 19.37
N LEU A 218 -13.33 23.15 19.01
CA LEU A 218 -13.34 24.36 19.83
C LEU A 218 -14.78 24.91 20.02
N ALA A 219 -15.59 24.90 18.96
CA ALA A 219 -16.97 25.31 19.06
C ALA A 219 -17.72 24.47 20.10
N LEU A 220 -17.57 23.14 20.04
CA LEU A 220 -18.22 22.21 20.98
C LEU A 220 -17.72 22.36 22.43
N GLU A 221 -16.46 22.76 22.62
CA GLU A 221 -15.89 22.98 23.97
C GLU A 221 -16.41 24.27 24.62
N ASN A 222 -16.89 25.24 23.84
CA ASN A 222 -17.42 26.50 24.35
C ASN A 222 -18.56 26.25 25.34
N ARG A 223 -18.47 26.85 26.56
CA ARG A 223 -19.45 26.68 27.65
C ARG A 223 -20.84 27.22 27.29
N ASN A 224 -20.94 28.18 26.39
CA ASN A 224 -22.21 28.83 26.03
C ASN A 224 -23.08 27.98 25.08
N ILE A 225 -22.51 26.93 24.47
CA ILE A 225 -23.28 26.07 23.57
C ILE A 225 -24.14 25.11 24.37
N LYS A 226 -25.46 25.25 24.20
CA LYS A 226 -26.45 24.33 24.74
C LYS A 226 -26.57 23.08 23.87
N ALA A 227 -27.00 21.95 24.44
CA ALA A 227 -27.22 20.68 23.75
C ALA A 227 -25.96 20.16 22.98
N LYS A 228 -24.75 20.27 23.57
CA LYS A 228 -23.48 19.81 22.97
C LYS A 228 -23.52 18.37 22.46
N LYS A 229 -24.25 17.47 23.13
CA LYS A 229 -24.42 16.06 22.71
C LYS A 229 -25.12 15.98 21.36
N LEU A 230 -26.16 16.80 21.14
CA LEU A 230 -26.90 16.84 19.88
C LEU A 230 -26.02 17.38 18.74
N TRP A 231 -25.30 18.47 18.96
CA TRP A 231 -24.39 19.02 17.96
C TRP A 231 -23.25 18.06 17.62
N ARG A 232 -22.67 17.40 18.61
CA ARG A 232 -21.66 16.37 18.39
C ARG A 232 -22.22 15.23 17.54
N PHE A 233 -23.45 14.79 17.81
CA PHE A 233 -24.12 13.77 17.01
C PHE A 233 -24.31 14.23 15.55
N VAL A 234 -24.82 15.45 15.34
CA VAL A 234 -25.04 16.01 13.99
C VAL A 234 -23.72 16.11 13.21
N PHE A 235 -22.65 16.59 13.84
CA PHE A 235 -21.35 16.73 13.16
C PHE A 235 -20.66 15.40 12.88
N ILE A 236 -21.00 14.31 13.59
CA ILE A 236 -20.44 12.98 13.32
C ILE A 236 -21.17 12.28 12.16
N LEU A 237 -22.41 12.66 11.85
CA LEU A 237 -23.22 12.00 10.81
C LEU A 237 -22.48 11.83 9.47
N PRO A 238 -21.77 12.82 8.91
CA PRO A 238 -21.03 12.63 7.66
C PRO A 238 -20.02 11.50 7.71
N TYR A 239 -19.38 11.30 8.85
CA TYR A 239 -18.39 10.23 9.05
C TYR A 239 -19.03 8.85 9.29
N ALA A 240 -20.25 8.82 9.78
CA ALA A 240 -20.99 7.58 10.01
C ALA A 240 -21.54 6.95 8.71
N ILE A 241 -21.70 7.76 7.65
CA ILE A 241 -22.14 7.29 6.34
C ILE A 241 -20.92 6.76 5.56
N PRO A 242 -21.02 5.57 4.90
CA PRO A 242 -19.93 5.08 4.08
C PRO A 242 -19.50 6.14 3.04
N ALA A 243 -18.19 6.45 3.00
CA ALA A 243 -17.66 7.54 2.19
C ALA A 243 -18.03 7.43 0.69
N PHE A 244 -18.07 6.20 0.14
CA PHE A 244 -18.43 6.01 -1.27
C PHE A 244 -19.88 6.46 -1.57
N VAL A 245 -20.82 6.25 -0.65
CA VAL A 245 -22.22 6.71 -0.78
C VAL A 245 -22.24 8.24 -0.81
N THR A 246 -21.57 8.86 0.16
CA THR A 246 -21.50 10.32 0.26
C THR A 246 -20.88 10.94 -0.99
N LEU A 247 -19.78 10.40 -1.50
CA LEU A 247 -19.11 10.92 -2.70
C LEU A 247 -20.00 10.80 -3.94
N LEU A 248 -20.67 9.68 -4.15
CA LEU A 248 -21.61 9.51 -5.27
C LEU A 248 -22.84 10.42 -5.13
N MET A 249 -23.35 10.61 -3.92
CA MET A 249 -24.43 11.57 -3.65
C MET A 249 -24.01 13.01 -4.00
N PHE A 250 -22.81 13.45 -3.59
CA PHE A 250 -22.32 14.78 -3.97
C PHE A 250 -22.09 14.91 -5.47
N ARG A 251 -21.61 13.87 -6.13
CA ARG A 251 -21.53 13.86 -7.60
C ARG A 251 -22.87 14.12 -8.27
N LEU A 252 -23.94 13.47 -7.79
CA LEU A 252 -25.31 13.70 -8.31
C LEU A 252 -25.83 15.07 -7.95
N LEU A 253 -25.61 15.55 -6.73
CA LEU A 253 -26.06 16.85 -6.26
C LEU A 253 -25.41 18.01 -7.03
N LEU A 254 -24.10 17.91 -7.28
CA LEU A 254 -23.27 18.98 -7.86
C LEU A 254 -23.12 18.86 -9.39
N ASN A 255 -23.78 17.92 -10.02
CA ASN A 255 -23.82 17.79 -11.49
C ASN A 255 -24.43 19.07 -12.12
N GLY A 256 -24.08 19.35 -13.38
CA GLY A 256 -24.58 20.52 -14.12
C GLY A 256 -26.11 20.61 -14.18
N ILE A 257 -26.81 19.47 -14.22
CA ILE A 257 -28.28 19.37 -14.17
C ILE A 257 -28.79 18.87 -12.82
N GLY A 258 -27.90 18.82 -11.80
CA GLY A 258 -28.22 18.28 -10.49
C GLY A 258 -29.11 19.21 -9.64
N PRO A 259 -29.63 18.71 -8.50
CA PRO A 259 -30.57 19.46 -7.63
C PRO A 259 -30.01 20.81 -7.15
N VAL A 260 -28.71 20.93 -6.92
CA VAL A 260 -28.11 22.21 -6.49
C VAL A 260 -28.25 23.25 -7.59
N ASN A 261 -27.90 22.93 -8.84
CA ASN A 261 -28.05 23.84 -9.97
C ASN A 261 -29.52 24.11 -10.30
N ALA A 262 -30.40 23.10 -10.19
CA ALA A 262 -31.84 23.28 -10.35
C ALA A 262 -32.40 24.31 -9.35
N THR A 263 -31.94 24.28 -8.10
CA THR A 263 -32.34 25.24 -7.06
C THR A 263 -31.76 26.63 -7.33
N LEU A 264 -30.49 26.73 -7.75
CA LEU A 264 -29.87 28.01 -8.14
C LEU A 264 -30.65 28.67 -9.28
N ASN A 265 -30.98 27.91 -10.32
CA ASN A 265 -31.76 28.41 -11.45
C ASN A 265 -33.17 28.83 -11.03
N ALA A 266 -33.83 28.10 -10.13
CA ALA A 266 -35.14 28.51 -9.60
C ALA A 266 -35.08 29.83 -8.82
N TRP A 267 -33.93 30.16 -8.23
CA TRP A 267 -33.68 31.44 -7.55
C TRP A 267 -33.18 32.55 -8.51
N GLY A 268 -33.05 32.24 -9.81
CA GLY A 268 -32.60 33.21 -10.83
C GLY A 268 -31.08 33.33 -10.96
N PHE A 269 -30.31 32.42 -10.37
CA PHE A 269 -28.85 32.34 -10.56
C PHE A 269 -28.48 31.45 -11.73
N GLU A 270 -27.36 31.70 -12.35
CA GLU A 270 -26.80 30.80 -13.39
C GLU A 270 -26.30 29.50 -12.80
N SER A 271 -26.30 28.44 -13.62
CA SER A 271 -25.74 27.13 -13.26
C SER A 271 -24.23 27.23 -13.01
N VAL A 272 -23.77 26.63 -11.95
CA VAL A 272 -22.35 26.58 -11.57
C VAL A 272 -21.75 25.26 -12.02
N ALA A 273 -20.63 25.32 -12.71
CA ALA A 273 -19.91 24.14 -13.25
C ALA A 273 -19.02 23.49 -12.17
N PHE A 274 -19.59 23.06 -11.04
CA PHE A 274 -18.89 22.53 -9.89
C PHE A 274 -17.89 21.40 -10.22
N LEU A 275 -18.24 20.53 -11.18
CA LEU A 275 -17.44 19.35 -11.51
C LEU A 275 -16.85 19.44 -12.92
N SER A 276 -17.24 20.44 -13.72
CA SER A 276 -16.86 20.57 -15.13
C SER A 276 -15.88 21.73 -15.39
N ASP A 277 -15.74 22.68 -14.46
CA ASP A 277 -14.69 23.69 -14.51
C ASP A 277 -13.42 23.17 -13.83
N PRO A 278 -12.22 23.35 -14.41
CA PRO A 278 -10.97 22.84 -13.87
C PRO A 278 -10.62 23.28 -12.44
N TYR A 279 -10.91 24.55 -12.13
CA TYR A 279 -10.59 25.12 -10.81
C TYR A 279 -11.66 24.78 -9.79
N LEU A 280 -12.94 24.92 -10.17
CA LEU A 280 -14.06 24.60 -9.30
C LEU A 280 -14.10 23.11 -8.95
N ALA A 281 -13.78 22.23 -9.89
CA ALA A 281 -13.72 20.78 -9.64
C ALA A 281 -12.67 20.46 -8.57
N LYS A 282 -11.48 21.08 -8.62
CA LYS A 282 -10.44 20.94 -7.59
C LYS A 282 -10.91 21.43 -6.22
N LEU A 283 -11.53 22.60 -6.16
CA LEU A 283 -12.09 23.17 -4.92
C LEU A 283 -13.22 22.30 -4.38
N THR A 284 -14.10 21.81 -5.25
CA THR A 284 -15.23 20.95 -4.88
C THR A 284 -14.75 19.65 -4.27
N VAL A 285 -13.72 19.01 -4.86
CA VAL A 285 -13.14 17.77 -4.31
C VAL A 285 -12.58 18.03 -2.91
N ILE A 286 -11.87 19.14 -2.69
CA ILE A 286 -11.36 19.51 -1.37
C ILE A 286 -12.51 19.73 -0.39
N ALA A 287 -13.53 20.53 -0.76
CA ALA A 287 -14.65 20.86 0.11
C ALA A 287 -15.45 19.62 0.54
N VAL A 288 -15.74 18.71 -0.41
CA VAL A 288 -16.44 17.45 -0.09
C VAL A 288 -15.59 16.56 0.81
N SER A 289 -14.28 16.50 0.59
CA SER A 289 -13.38 15.73 1.45
C SER A 289 -13.27 16.30 2.87
N VAL A 290 -13.33 17.63 3.01
CA VAL A 290 -13.42 18.29 4.33
C VAL A 290 -14.72 17.90 5.02
N TRP A 291 -15.84 17.94 4.32
CA TRP A 291 -17.14 17.52 4.85
C TRP A 291 -17.11 16.08 5.39
N VAL A 292 -16.51 15.15 4.65
CA VAL A 292 -16.43 13.73 5.04
C VAL A 292 -15.44 13.52 6.18
N GLY A 293 -14.27 14.19 6.15
CA GLY A 293 -13.14 13.88 7.03
C GLY A 293 -13.06 14.72 8.31
N ALA A 294 -13.62 15.94 8.35
CA ALA A 294 -13.52 16.83 9.51
C ALA A 294 -14.06 16.25 10.82
N PRO A 295 -15.14 15.44 10.83
CA PRO A 295 -15.63 14.84 12.07
C PRO A 295 -14.61 13.95 12.78
N TYR A 296 -13.74 13.26 12.03
CA TYR A 296 -12.65 12.48 12.60
C TYR A 296 -11.69 13.35 13.41
N PHE A 297 -11.24 14.47 12.82
CA PHE A 297 -10.37 15.41 13.53
C PHE A 297 -11.10 16.15 14.66
N MET A 298 -12.37 16.44 14.51
CA MET A 298 -13.19 17.00 15.60
C MET A 298 -13.16 16.10 16.83
N LEU A 299 -13.37 14.78 16.66
CA LEU A 299 -13.31 13.82 17.76
C LEU A 299 -11.91 13.70 18.37
N LEU A 300 -10.89 13.55 17.51
CA LEU A 300 -9.50 13.42 17.92
C LEU A 300 -9.03 14.63 18.71
N ILE A 301 -9.32 15.83 18.20
CA ILE A 301 -8.95 17.10 18.85
C ILE A 301 -9.75 17.33 20.12
N SER A 302 -11.04 17.01 20.15
CA SER A 302 -11.83 17.07 21.40
C SER A 302 -11.21 16.19 22.50
N GLY A 303 -10.73 14.99 22.16
CA GLY A 303 -9.98 14.15 23.08
C GLY A 303 -8.67 14.78 23.54
N ALA A 304 -7.90 15.37 22.62
CA ALA A 304 -6.65 16.06 22.94
C ALA A 304 -6.87 17.28 23.86
N LEU A 305 -7.92 18.05 23.63
CA LEU A 305 -8.28 19.21 24.47
C LEU A 305 -8.58 18.81 25.91
N THR A 306 -9.22 17.66 26.14
CA THR A 306 -9.51 17.18 27.50
C THR A 306 -8.27 16.77 28.28
N ASN A 307 -7.16 16.48 27.61
CA ASN A 307 -5.88 16.11 28.23
C ASN A 307 -5.01 17.32 28.64
N ILE A 308 -5.42 18.53 28.28
CA ILE A 308 -4.67 19.73 28.68
C ILE A 308 -5.05 20.09 30.13
N PRO A 309 -4.06 20.15 31.06
CA PRO A 309 -4.32 20.54 32.45
C PRO A 309 -4.92 21.94 32.54
N ARG A 310 -5.97 22.09 33.35
CA ARG A 310 -6.64 23.39 33.57
C ARG A 310 -5.74 24.41 34.23
N ASP A 311 -4.82 23.96 35.07
CA ASP A 311 -3.84 24.80 35.79
C ASP A 311 -3.03 25.68 34.83
N LEU A 312 -2.75 25.21 33.62
CA LEU A 312 -2.04 26.01 32.59
C LEU A 312 -2.86 27.22 32.14
N TYR A 313 -4.17 27.06 32.01
CA TYR A 313 -5.06 28.17 31.63
C TYR A 313 -5.25 29.13 32.81
N GLU A 314 -5.39 28.63 34.04
CA GLU A 314 -5.53 29.43 35.25
C GLU A 314 -4.24 30.23 35.52
N ALA A 315 -3.07 29.65 35.42
CA ALA A 315 -1.80 30.35 35.54
C ALA A 315 -1.65 31.45 34.49
N SER A 316 -1.99 31.16 33.24
CA SER A 316 -1.92 32.15 32.16
C SER A 316 -2.91 33.30 32.31
N GLU A 317 -4.08 33.07 32.95
CA GLU A 317 -5.04 34.12 33.28
C GLU A 317 -4.48 35.06 34.38
N VAL A 318 -3.77 34.50 35.38
CA VAL A 318 -3.08 35.32 36.41
C VAL A 318 -1.97 36.14 35.78
N ASP A 319 -1.26 35.63 34.78
CA ASP A 319 -0.23 36.34 34.00
C ASP A 319 -0.82 37.40 33.02
N GLY A 320 -2.16 37.49 32.94
CA GLY A 320 -2.85 38.47 32.08
C GLY A 320 -2.95 38.07 30.60
N ALA A 321 -2.75 36.79 30.27
CA ALA A 321 -2.86 36.34 28.89
C ALA A 321 -4.28 36.43 28.35
N SER A 322 -4.44 36.96 27.15
CA SER A 322 -5.72 36.98 26.42
C SER A 322 -6.11 35.55 25.96
N LYS A 323 -7.38 35.33 25.66
CA LYS A 323 -7.87 34.03 25.12
C LYS A 323 -7.21 33.63 23.80
N PHE A 324 -6.81 34.57 22.96
CA PHE A 324 -6.06 34.31 21.74
C PHE A 324 -4.60 33.86 22.06
N GLN A 325 -3.96 34.47 23.05
CA GLN A 325 -2.64 34.04 23.51
C GLN A 325 -2.69 32.66 24.11
N GLN A 326 -3.67 32.36 24.97
CA GLN A 326 -3.92 31.00 25.48
C GLN A 326 -4.10 29.97 24.36
N PHE A 327 -4.87 30.32 23.34
CA PHE A 327 -5.08 29.45 22.17
C PHE A 327 -3.75 29.22 21.44
N ARG A 328 -3.01 30.28 21.13
CA ARG A 328 -1.80 30.21 20.30
C ARG A 328 -0.63 29.56 21.00
N GLU A 329 -0.43 29.85 22.31
CA GLU A 329 0.78 29.43 23.03
C GLU A 329 0.57 28.14 23.87
N ILE A 330 -0.68 27.81 24.24
CA ILE A 330 -0.99 26.62 25.03
C ILE A 330 -1.77 25.59 24.19
N THR A 331 -2.97 25.98 23.72
CA THR A 331 -3.90 25.01 23.12
C THR A 331 -3.37 24.44 21.80
N LEU A 332 -3.01 25.32 20.87
CA LEU A 332 -2.63 24.93 19.51
C LEU A 332 -1.38 24.04 19.49
N PRO A 333 -0.25 24.37 20.15
CA PRO A 333 0.95 23.53 20.13
C PRO A 333 0.73 22.20 20.83
N MET A 334 0.01 22.17 21.96
CA MET A 334 -0.23 20.91 22.70
C MET A 334 -1.13 19.96 21.89
N VAL A 335 -2.21 20.48 21.29
CA VAL A 335 -3.09 19.69 20.43
C VAL A 335 -2.36 19.20 19.19
N LEU A 336 -1.63 20.08 18.49
CA LEU A 336 -0.89 19.70 17.29
C LEU A 336 0.15 18.62 17.58
N HIS A 337 0.82 18.68 18.73
CA HIS A 337 1.76 17.63 19.14
C HIS A 337 1.09 16.26 19.29
N GLN A 338 -0.11 16.23 19.88
CA GLN A 338 -0.86 14.97 20.07
C GLN A 338 -1.44 14.42 18.78
N VAL A 339 -1.90 15.29 17.84
CA VAL A 339 -2.52 14.86 16.59
C VAL A 339 -1.54 14.73 15.43
N ALA A 340 -0.28 15.15 15.60
CA ALA A 340 0.75 15.11 14.55
C ALA A 340 0.91 13.74 13.86
N PRO A 341 0.94 12.59 14.56
CA PRO A 341 0.98 11.30 13.90
C PRO A 341 -0.21 11.06 12.97
N SER A 342 -1.42 11.44 13.42
CA SER A 342 -2.64 11.31 12.60
C SER A 342 -2.65 12.23 11.40
N LEU A 343 -2.06 13.43 11.48
CA LEU A 343 -1.90 14.34 10.33
C LEU A 343 -1.05 13.70 9.23
N VAL A 344 0.07 13.09 9.60
CA VAL A 344 0.94 12.43 8.62
C VAL A 344 0.27 11.21 8.01
N MET A 345 -0.44 10.41 8.81
CA MET A 345 -1.23 9.28 8.31
C MET A 345 -2.31 9.75 7.33
N THR A 346 -3.01 10.84 7.65
CA THR A 346 -4.05 11.43 6.79
C THR A 346 -3.44 12.00 5.50
N PHE A 347 -2.28 12.63 5.55
CA PHE A 347 -1.57 13.06 4.36
C PHE A 347 -1.25 11.88 3.42
N ALA A 348 -0.69 10.80 3.96
CA ALA A 348 -0.38 9.61 3.18
C ALA A 348 -1.66 8.94 2.62
N HIS A 349 -2.75 8.94 3.39
CA HIS A 349 -4.06 8.49 2.93
C HIS A 349 -4.59 9.35 1.78
N ASN A 350 -4.57 10.68 1.93
CA ASN A 350 -5.05 11.60 0.89
C ASN A 350 -4.19 11.54 -0.37
N PHE A 351 -2.88 11.33 -0.24
CA PHE A 351 -1.98 11.16 -1.38
C PHE A 351 -2.41 9.99 -2.29
N ASN A 352 -2.97 8.93 -1.70
CA ASN A 352 -3.45 7.73 -2.39
C ASN A 352 -4.99 7.59 -2.36
N ASN A 353 -5.73 8.66 -2.12
CA ASN A 353 -7.18 8.59 -1.99
C ASN A 353 -7.89 8.49 -3.35
N PHE A 354 -7.82 7.30 -3.92
CA PHE A 354 -8.50 6.96 -5.18
C PHE A 354 -10.00 7.31 -5.13
N GLY A 355 -10.68 6.94 -4.03
CA GLY A 355 -12.13 7.06 -3.91
C GLY A 355 -12.61 8.51 -3.99
N ALA A 356 -11.94 9.43 -3.30
CA ALA A 356 -12.34 10.84 -3.27
C ALA A 356 -12.34 11.47 -4.67
N ILE A 357 -11.35 11.16 -5.49
CA ILE A 357 -11.23 11.70 -6.85
C ILE A 357 -12.11 10.94 -7.83
N PHE A 358 -11.99 9.61 -7.85
CA PHE A 358 -12.65 8.79 -8.87
C PHE A 358 -14.18 8.81 -8.75
N LEU A 359 -14.72 8.67 -7.53
CA LEU A 359 -16.16 8.62 -7.31
C LEU A 359 -16.83 9.98 -7.51
N LEU A 360 -16.13 11.08 -7.27
CA LEU A 360 -16.70 12.43 -7.39
C LEU A 360 -16.56 12.99 -8.82
N THR A 361 -15.38 12.88 -9.44
CA THR A 361 -15.07 13.56 -10.71
C THR A 361 -14.57 12.62 -11.81
N GLU A 362 -14.28 11.34 -11.50
CA GLU A 362 -13.56 10.43 -12.40
C GLU A 362 -12.23 11.04 -12.92
N GLY A 363 -11.62 11.93 -12.13
CA GLY A 363 -10.41 12.65 -12.53
C GLY A 363 -10.65 13.82 -13.49
N GLY A 364 -11.92 14.07 -13.86
CA GLY A 364 -12.30 15.16 -14.77
C GLY A 364 -12.18 16.57 -14.15
N PRO A 365 -12.42 17.60 -14.97
CA PRO A 365 -12.63 17.59 -16.42
C PRO A 365 -11.37 17.18 -17.20
N ILE A 366 -11.57 16.79 -18.46
CA ILE A 366 -10.48 16.38 -19.35
C ILE A 366 -9.49 17.51 -19.54
N ASN A 367 -8.19 17.21 -19.45
CA ASN A 367 -7.13 18.14 -19.79
C ASN A 367 -6.49 17.77 -21.14
N PRO A 368 -6.65 18.56 -22.19
CA PRO A 368 -6.16 18.25 -23.53
C PRO A 368 -4.60 18.24 -23.61
N GLU A 369 -3.92 18.88 -22.66
CA GLU A 369 -2.45 18.89 -22.60
C GLU A 369 -1.87 17.66 -21.90
N TYR A 370 -2.72 16.85 -21.23
CA TYR A 370 -2.30 15.68 -20.48
C TYR A 370 -2.58 14.39 -21.25
N ARG A 371 -1.65 13.46 -21.17
CA ARG A 371 -1.82 12.12 -21.73
C ARG A 371 -2.63 11.25 -20.77
N PHE A 372 -3.89 10.97 -21.15
CA PHE A 372 -4.78 10.07 -20.40
C PHE A 372 -5.11 10.53 -18.96
N ALA A 373 -5.01 11.81 -18.66
CA ALA A 373 -5.36 12.36 -17.35
C ALA A 373 -6.24 13.61 -17.49
N GLY A 374 -7.07 13.87 -16.47
CA GLY A 374 -7.84 15.10 -16.34
C GLY A 374 -7.26 16.02 -15.28
N HIS A 375 -7.97 17.14 -15.06
CA HIS A 375 -7.51 18.20 -14.16
C HIS A 375 -7.53 17.85 -12.68
N THR A 376 -8.40 16.91 -12.25
CA THR A 376 -8.47 16.46 -10.86
C THR A 376 -7.81 15.10 -10.64
N ASP A 377 -7.27 14.45 -11.68
CA ASP A 377 -6.55 13.20 -11.53
C ASP A 377 -5.36 13.37 -10.59
N ILE A 378 -5.27 12.47 -9.63
CA ILE A 378 -4.07 12.24 -8.81
C ILE A 378 -3.31 11.02 -9.37
N LEU A 379 -2.09 10.81 -8.92
CA LEU A 379 -1.24 9.74 -9.48
C LEU A 379 -1.92 8.37 -9.46
N ILE A 380 -2.63 8.01 -8.39
CA ILE A 380 -3.31 6.71 -8.29
C ILE A 380 -4.50 6.57 -9.24
N THR A 381 -5.29 7.64 -9.48
CA THR A 381 -6.41 7.60 -10.44
C THR A 381 -5.90 7.58 -11.88
N TRP A 382 -4.79 8.24 -12.16
CA TRP A 382 -4.14 8.17 -13.46
C TRP A 382 -3.57 6.77 -13.74
N ILE A 383 -2.89 6.13 -12.75
CA ILE A 383 -2.46 4.72 -12.87
C ILE A 383 -3.64 3.80 -13.18
N TYR A 384 -4.77 4.00 -12.52
CA TYR A 384 -5.99 3.23 -12.75
C TYR A 384 -6.45 3.34 -14.22
N LYS A 385 -6.56 4.57 -14.74
CA LYS A 385 -6.92 4.82 -16.15
C LYS A 385 -5.90 4.21 -17.10
N LEU A 386 -4.60 4.42 -16.86
CA LEU A 386 -3.53 3.82 -17.66
C LEU A 386 -3.64 2.30 -17.72
N THR A 387 -4.02 1.66 -16.61
CA THR A 387 -4.10 0.21 -16.51
C THR A 387 -5.38 -0.34 -17.13
N LEU A 388 -6.55 0.19 -16.76
CA LEU A 388 -7.84 -0.39 -17.15
C LEU A 388 -8.43 0.19 -18.44
N ASP A 389 -8.35 1.51 -18.61
CA ASP A 389 -8.97 2.16 -19.77
C ASP A 389 -8.05 2.17 -20.99
N PHE A 390 -6.75 2.41 -20.78
CA PHE A 390 -5.77 2.61 -21.85
C PHE A 390 -4.77 1.47 -22.01
N GLN A 391 -4.75 0.50 -21.10
CA GLN A 391 -3.88 -0.68 -21.12
C GLN A 391 -2.39 -0.36 -21.33
N GLN A 392 -1.92 0.73 -20.70
CA GLN A 392 -0.52 1.17 -20.73
C GLN A 392 0.20 0.67 -19.47
N TYR A 393 0.24 -0.66 -19.30
CA TYR A 393 0.70 -1.32 -18.08
C TYR A 393 2.14 -0.99 -17.71
N GLN A 394 3.03 -0.88 -18.73
CA GLN A 394 4.44 -0.55 -18.52
C GLN A 394 4.63 0.84 -17.87
N ILE A 395 3.92 1.87 -18.35
CA ILE A 395 4.02 3.24 -17.80
C ILE A 395 3.33 3.32 -16.43
N ALA A 396 2.17 2.67 -16.28
CA ALA A 396 1.48 2.58 -15.00
C ALA A 396 2.39 1.96 -13.91
N SER A 397 3.14 0.91 -14.27
CA SER A 397 4.09 0.25 -13.38
C SER A 397 5.28 1.16 -13.01
N VAL A 398 5.84 1.92 -13.98
CA VAL A 398 6.90 2.90 -13.71
C VAL A 398 6.43 3.96 -12.72
N ILE A 399 5.24 4.54 -12.95
CA ILE A 399 4.67 5.56 -12.05
C ILE A 399 4.45 4.97 -10.66
N SER A 400 3.96 3.73 -10.56
CA SER A 400 3.77 3.04 -9.26
C SER A 400 5.08 2.89 -8.48
N ILE A 401 6.19 2.55 -9.17
CA ILE A 401 7.52 2.45 -8.56
C ILE A 401 8.00 3.83 -8.07
N VAL A 402 7.83 4.87 -8.88
CA VAL A 402 8.23 6.24 -8.50
C VAL A 402 7.48 6.71 -7.26
N ILE A 403 6.15 6.46 -7.20
CA ILE A 403 5.33 6.77 -6.04
C ILE A 403 5.80 5.99 -4.81
N PHE A 404 6.04 4.68 -4.96
CA PHE A 404 6.51 3.84 -3.87
C PHE A 404 7.84 4.35 -3.29
N LEU A 405 8.80 4.67 -4.13
CA LEU A 405 10.09 5.22 -3.70
C LEU A 405 9.91 6.56 -2.97
N PHE A 406 9.09 7.47 -3.52
CA PHE A 406 8.81 8.76 -2.90
C PHE A 406 8.18 8.63 -1.51
N LEU A 407 7.11 7.82 -1.40
CA LEU A 407 6.43 7.59 -0.11
C LEU A 407 7.32 6.84 0.89
N SER A 408 8.15 5.90 0.42
CA SER A 408 9.09 5.18 1.29
C SER A 408 10.11 6.11 1.94
N VAL A 409 10.64 7.08 1.19
CA VAL A 409 11.57 8.09 1.72
C VAL A 409 10.89 8.93 2.81
N ILE A 410 9.66 9.38 2.57
CA ILE A 410 8.88 10.16 3.56
C ILE A 410 8.61 9.31 4.81
N ALA A 411 8.18 8.05 4.64
CA ALA A 411 7.90 7.14 5.75
C ALA A 411 9.16 6.88 6.61
N ILE A 412 10.30 6.57 5.98
CA ILE A 412 11.57 6.34 6.69
C ILE A 412 12.01 7.59 7.44
N TRP A 413 11.91 8.76 6.80
CA TRP A 413 12.27 10.02 7.43
C TRP A 413 11.40 10.32 8.66
N GLN A 414 10.08 10.05 8.57
CA GLN A 414 9.15 10.21 9.68
C GLN A 414 9.45 9.24 10.82
N PHE A 415 9.61 7.93 10.52
CA PHE A 415 9.92 6.92 11.52
C PHE A 415 11.18 7.27 12.34
N ARG A 416 12.23 7.77 11.66
CA ARG A 416 13.47 8.21 12.33
C ARG A 416 13.29 9.40 13.28
N ARG A 417 12.20 10.19 13.13
CA ARG A 417 11.91 11.36 14.00
C ARG A 417 10.98 11.03 15.17
N MET A 418 10.30 9.89 15.16
CA MET A 418 9.43 9.48 16.26
C MET A 418 10.27 9.07 17.47
N LYS A 419 9.94 9.62 18.67
CA LYS A 419 10.65 9.35 19.94
C LYS A 419 10.66 7.87 20.30
N SER A 420 9.56 7.13 20.03
CA SER A 420 9.48 5.68 20.27
C SER A 420 10.60 4.88 19.59
N PHE A 421 11.14 5.35 18.48
CA PHE A 421 12.25 4.68 17.79
C PHE A 421 13.62 5.05 18.37
N LYS A 422 13.74 6.17 19.12
CA LYS A 422 14.97 6.58 19.78
C LYS A 422 15.18 5.85 21.10
N ASP A 423 14.08 5.48 21.76
CA ASP A 423 14.15 4.79 23.06
C ASP A 423 14.46 3.28 22.89
N ASP A 424 14.05 2.66 21.75
CA ASP A 424 14.36 1.25 21.45
C ASP A 424 15.76 1.02 20.85
N VAL A 425 16.44 2.04 20.33
CA VAL A 425 17.80 1.96 19.76
C VAL A 425 18.87 2.38 20.80
N GLY A 426 18.45 2.83 21.96
CA GLY A 426 19.30 3.31 23.06
C GLY A 426 19.68 2.25 24.10
N MET A 427 19.56 0.93 23.80
CA MET A 427 20.14 -0.16 24.62
C MET A 427 21.39 -0.73 23.98
#